data_6e1ef0f932a46e43e19c0e657217c750
#
_entry.id   6e1ef0f932a46e43e19c0e657217c750
#
_cell.length_a   1.000
_cell.length_b   1.000
_cell.length_c   1.000
_cell.angle_alpha   90.00
_cell.angle_beta   90.00
_cell.angle_gamma   90.00
#
_symmetry.space_group_name_H-M   'P 1'
#
loop_
_entity.id
_entity.type
_entity.pdbx_description
1 polymer ?
#
loop_
_entity_poly.entity_id
_entity_poly.type
_entity_poly.pdbx_seq_one_letter_code
_entity_poly.pdbx_strand_id
1 'polypeptide(L)'
;DETANVKRAAQRVAWGKGINCGQTCVAPDYFLVHENVVDDLVKQLDECFHQYYGADILACDEWPHMINRHHFDRVMGLIENRNPNARVAFGGRGDAETLRIEPTCLTGVTLDDPVMGEEIFGPVLPVLTYRTLDEAFDIVRTFEKPLACYVFSDDKQVQHRVLTGLQFGGATVNDVVIHLANNHMGFGGVGNSGMGAYHGKVGFDCFTHYKSTLKKGTWIEMPIRNPPFGDKINLLRMLMR
;
A
#
# COMPACT_ATOMS: atom_id res chain seq x y z
N ASP A 1 -6.59 -6.39 -12.22
CA ASP A 1 -6.75 -6.28 -13.68
C ASP A 1 -7.89 -7.20 -14.18
N GLU A 2 -8.14 -7.22 -15.50
CA GLU A 2 -9.24 -8.02 -16.08
C GLU A 2 -9.05 -9.53 -15.98
N THR A 3 -7.82 -10.02 -15.72
CA THR A 3 -7.54 -11.46 -15.54
C THR A 3 -7.72 -11.92 -14.10
N ALA A 4 -7.95 -11.01 -13.17
CA ALA A 4 -8.06 -11.31 -11.77
C ALA A 4 -9.25 -12.23 -11.45
N ASN A 5 -9.07 -13.13 -10.49
CA ASN A 5 -10.19 -13.85 -9.90
C ASN A 5 -11.01 -12.88 -9.03
N VAL A 6 -12.02 -12.24 -9.64
CA VAL A 6 -12.81 -11.16 -9.02
C VAL A 6 -13.42 -11.59 -7.69
N LYS A 7 -14.02 -12.78 -7.64
CA LYS A 7 -14.61 -13.31 -6.40
C LYS A 7 -13.58 -13.43 -5.27
N ARG A 8 -12.38 -13.94 -5.59
CA ARG A 8 -11.32 -14.07 -4.59
C ARG A 8 -10.74 -12.71 -4.19
N ALA A 9 -10.62 -11.80 -5.14
CA ALA A 9 -10.21 -10.42 -4.89
C ALA A 9 -11.19 -9.73 -3.94
N ALA A 10 -12.50 -9.80 -4.21
CA ALA A 10 -13.52 -9.23 -3.35
C ALA A 10 -13.48 -9.80 -1.91
N GLN A 11 -13.35 -11.12 -1.75
CA GLN A 11 -13.24 -11.75 -0.44
C GLN A 11 -12.05 -11.23 0.37
N ARG A 12 -10.87 -11.12 -0.26
CA ARG A 12 -9.64 -10.66 0.38
C ARG A 12 -9.66 -9.18 0.68
N VAL A 13 -10.18 -8.38 -0.24
CA VAL A 13 -10.35 -6.93 -0.06
C VAL A 13 -11.36 -6.64 1.06
N ALA A 14 -12.53 -7.30 1.05
CA ALA A 14 -13.55 -7.11 2.09
C ALA A 14 -12.99 -7.47 3.48
N TRP A 15 -12.24 -8.58 3.57
CA TRP A 15 -11.55 -8.94 4.80
C TRP A 15 -10.52 -7.89 5.21
N GLY A 16 -9.61 -7.48 4.33
CA GLY A 16 -8.55 -6.53 4.65
C GLY A 16 -9.05 -5.12 4.97
N LYS A 17 -10.14 -4.69 4.31
CA LYS A 17 -10.80 -3.41 4.62
C LYS A 17 -11.64 -3.49 5.89
N GLY A 18 -12.19 -4.67 6.20
CA GLY A 18 -12.94 -4.93 7.45
C GLY A 18 -12.07 -4.93 8.70
N ILE A 19 -10.77 -5.29 8.59
CA ILE A 19 -9.86 -5.24 9.73
C ILE A 19 -9.83 -3.82 10.29
N ASN A 20 -10.20 -3.69 11.58
CA ASN A 20 -10.25 -2.43 12.29
C ASN A 20 -11.00 -1.31 11.55
N CYS A 21 -12.04 -1.66 10.76
CA CYS A 21 -12.82 -0.69 9.99
C CYS A 21 -11.95 0.13 8.99
N GLY A 22 -10.91 -0.48 8.42
CA GLY A 22 -9.98 0.18 7.51
C GLY A 22 -8.99 1.15 8.19
N GLN A 23 -8.98 1.25 9.50
CA GLN A 23 -8.07 2.09 10.28
C GLN A 23 -6.73 1.39 10.49
N THR A 24 -6.06 1.05 9.40
CA THR A 24 -4.78 0.34 9.37
C THR A 24 -3.96 0.91 8.21
N CYS A 25 -2.69 1.20 8.43
CA CYS A 25 -1.79 1.83 7.45
C CYS A 25 -1.59 1.02 6.16
N VAL A 26 -1.90 -0.26 6.18
CA VAL A 26 -1.87 -1.16 5.01
C VAL A 26 -3.27 -1.65 4.60
N ALA A 27 -4.34 -1.09 5.17
CA ALA A 27 -5.68 -1.35 4.65
C ALA A 27 -5.75 -0.92 3.19
N PRO A 28 -6.43 -1.68 2.31
CA PRO A 28 -6.68 -1.20 0.95
C PRO A 28 -7.31 0.19 0.98
N ASP A 29 -6.72 1.17 0.31
CA ASP A 29 -7.15 2.56 0.35
C ASP A 29 -8.02 2.88 -0.85
N TYR A 30 -7.43 3.27 -1.99
CA TYR A 30 -8.16 3.41 -3.25
C TYR A 30 -7.95 2.20 -4.17
N PHE A 31 -8.87 1.99 -5.10
CA PHE A 31 -8.89 0.84 -5.99
C PHE A 31 -8.79 1.30 -7.44
N LEU A 32 -7.82 0.76 -8.16
CA LEU A 32 -7.75 0.87 -9.62
C LEU A 32 -8.27 -0.44 -10.20
N VAL A 33 -9.36 -0.37 -10.94
CA VAL A 33 -10.07 -1.54 -11.45
C VAL A 33 -10.23 -1.43 -12.96
N HIS A 34 -9.86 -2.50 -13.69
CA HIS A 34 -10.07 -2.53 -15.13
C HIS A 34 -11.57 -2.44 -15.46
N GLU A 35 -11.94 -1.62 -16.46
CA GLU A 35 -13.35 -1.32 -16.77
C GLU A 35 -14.21 -2.56 -17.02
N ASN A 36 -13.61 -3.65 -17.53
CA ASN A 36 -14.32 -4.90 -17.84
C ASN A 36 -14.80 -5.69 -16.61
N VAL A 37 -14.25 -5.42 -15.42
CA VAL A 37 -14.51 -6.21 -14.19
C VAL A 37 -15.02 -5.37 -13.02
N VAL A 38 -15.20 -4.07 -13.21
CA VAL A 38 -15.58 -3.15 -12.11
C VAL A 38 -16.94 -3.48 -11.53
N ASP A 39 -17.96 -3.72 -12.37
CA ASP A 39 -19.32 -3.98 -11.89
C ASP A 39 -19.41 -5.29 -11.14
N ASP A 40 -18.70 -6.34 -11.62
CA ASP A 40 -18.63 -7.62 -10.90
C ASP A 40 -17.90 -7.49 -9.57
N LEU A 41 -16.78 -6.76 -9.53
CA LEU A 41 -16.05 -6.53 -8.29
C LEU A 41 -16.90 -5.80 -7.25
N VAL A 42 -17.58 -4.73 -7.64
CA VAL A 42 -18.45 -3.95 -6.74
C VAL A 42 -19.56 -4.83 -6.17
N LYS A 43 -20.22 -5.61 -7.02
CA LYS A 43 -21.25 -6.58 -6.60
C LYS A 43 -20.69 -7.62 -5.63
N GLN A 44 -19.54 -8.23 -5.94
CA GLN A 44 -18.92 -9.25 -5.10
C GLN A 44 -18.45 -8.68 -3.76
N LEU A 45 -17.99 -7.42 -3.70
CA LEU A 45 -17.63 -6.74 -2.46
C LEU A 45 -18.84 -6.55 -1.55
N ASP A 46 -19.96 -6.06 -2.07
CA ASP A 46 -21.21 -5.91 -1.35
C ASP A 46 -21.70 -7.25 -0.76
N GLU A 47 -21.74 -8.28 -1.62
CA GLU A 47 -22.08 -9.65 -1.18
C GLU A 47 -21.15 -10.17 -0.07
N CYS A 48 -19.84 -9.92 -0.16
CA CYS A 48 -18.88 -10.34 0.86
C CYS A 48 -19.09 -9.64 2.20
N PHE A 49 -19.31 -8.31 2.22
CA PHE A 49 -19.55 -7.59 3.45
C PHE A 49 -20.85 -8.06 4.13
N HIS A 50 -21.92 -8.26 3.37
CA HIS A 50 -23.16 -8.81 3.90
C HIS A 50 -23.03 -10.26 4.37
N GLN A 51 -22.21 -11.07 3.70
CA GLN A 51 -21.91 -12.43 4.14
C GLN A 51 -21.13 -12.45 5.46
N TYR A 52 -20.20 -11.51 5.66
CA TYR A 52 -19.34 -11.48 6.85
C TYR A 52 -20.04 -10.84 8.06
N TYR A 53 -20.82 -9.80 7.85
CA TYR A 53 -21.36 -8.96 8.94
C TYR A 53 -22.88 -8.91 9.00
N GLY A 54 -23.59 -9.65 8.12
CA GLY A 54 -25.05 -9.73 8.12
C GLY A 54 -25.72 -8.61 7.30
N ALA A 55 -27.06 -8.62 7.31
CA ALA A 55 -27.87 -7.69 6.51
C ALA A 55 -27.80 -6.25 7.03
N ASP A 56 -27.65 -6.05 8.34
CA ASP A 56 -27.44 -4.76 8.96
C ASP A 56 -26.05 -4.72 9.60
N ILE A 57 -25.09 -4.24 8.85
CA ILE A 57 -23.68 -4.23 9.25
C ILE A 57 -23.43 -3.35 10.47
N LEU A 58 -24.18 -2.24 10.61
CA LEU A 58 -24.05 -1.34 11.76
C LEU A 58 -24.51 -1.99 13.07
N ALA A 59 -25.41 -2.98 13.00
CA ALA A 59 -25.88 -3.75 14.17
C ALA A 59 -24.97 -4.95 14.50
N CYS A 60 -24.01 -5.30 13.64
CA CYS A 60 -23.12 -6.44 13.86
C CYS A 60 -22.09 -6.12 14.94
N ASP A 61 -22.02 -6.94 15.98
CA ASP A 61 -21.06 -6.75 17.09
C ASP A 61 -19.60 -6.95 16.66
N GLU A 62 -19.35 -7.71 15.59
CA GLU A 62 -18.00 -7.92 15.03
C GLU A 62 -17.55 -6.79 14.09
N TRP A 63 -18.49 -5.88 13.70
CA TRP A 63 -18.11 -4.73 12.89
C TRP A 63 -17.48 -3.65 13.76
N PRO A 64 -16.21 -3.26 13.52
CA PRO A 64 -15.52 -2.27 14.34
C PRO A 64 -16.14 -0.87 14.22
N HIS A 65 -15.76 0.00 15.14
CA HIS A 65 -16.14 1.41 15.13
C HIS A 65 -14.92 2.32 14.87
N MET A 66 -15.18 3.55 14.45
CA MET A 66 -14.15 4.58 14.34
C MET A 66 -13.63 4.94 15.74
N ILE A 67 -12.33 5.21 15.82
CA ILE A 67 -11.63 5.40 17.10
C ILE A 67 -12.22 6.56 17.95
N ASN A 68 -12.76 7.57 17.30
CA ASN A 68 -13.41 8.70 17.97
C ASN A 68 -14.32 9.48 17.01
N ARG A 69 -15.09 10.43 17.58
CA ARG A 69 -16.04 11.28 16.85
C ARG A 69 -15.37 12.11 15.75
N HIS A 70 -14.19 12.65 15.98
CA HIS A 70 -13.49 13.45 14.97
C HIS A 70 -13.19 12.64 13.70
N HIS A 71 -12.69 11.40 13.84
CA HIS A 71 -12.41 10.54 12.70
C HIS A 71 -13.68 10.00 12.05
N PHE A 72 -14.73 9.75 12.84
CA PHE A 72 -16.05 9.42 12.30
C PHE A 72 -16.57 10.54 11.40
N ASP A 73 -16.61 11.77 11.88
CA ASP A 73 -17.10 12.94 11.13
C ASP A 73 -16.22 13.20 9.87
N ARG A 74 -14.91 13.05 9.97
CA ARG A 74 -13.98 13.17 8.83
C ARG A 74 -14.33 12.15 7.74
N VAL A 75 -14.45 10.87 8.09
CA VAL A 75 -14.69 9.80 7.11
C VAL A 75 -16.11 9.90 6.53
N MET A 76 -17.12 10.24 7.34
CA MET A 76 -18.45 10.53 6.83
C MET A 76 -18.42 11.71 5.85
N GLY A 77 -17.64 12.75 6.16
CA GLY A 77 -17.43 13.89 5.26
C GLY A 77 -16.87 13.50 3.90
N LEU A 78 -15.99 12.48 3.79
CA LEU A 78 -15.51 11.97 2.51
C LEU A 78 -16.62 11.33 1.67
N ILE A 79 -17.63 10.72 2.32
CA ILE A 79 -18.78 10.13 1.65
C ILE A 79 -19.79 11.22 1.23
N GLU A 80 -20.07 12.16 2.12
CA GLU A 80 -21.11 13.18 1.94
C GLU A 80 -20.71 14.27 0.96
N ASN A 81 -19.43 14.72 1.01
CA ASN A 81 -18.91 15.80 0.17
C ASN A 81 -18.31 15.31 -1.16
N ARG A 82 -18.60 14.08 -1.57
CA ARG A 82 -18.14 13.55 -2.87
C ARG A 82 -18.61 14.41 -4.03
N ASN A 83 -17.87 14.42 -5.12
CA ASN A 83 -18.24 15.12 -6.33
C ASN A 83 -19.57 14.57 -6.92
N PRO A 84 -20.35 15.37 -7.65
CA PRO A 84 -21.65 14.95 -8.19
C PRO A 84 -21.61 13.71 -9.11
N ASN A 85 -20.46 13.43 -9.72
CA ASN A 85 -20.26 12.26 -10.57
C ASN A 85 -20.01 10.98 -9.78
N ALA A 86 -19.49 11.11 -8.56
CA ALA A 86 -19.25 9.98 -7.67
C ALA A 86 -20.57 9.49 -7.05
N ARG A 87 -20.75 8.18 -7.05
CA ARG A 87 -21.97 7.52 -6.56
C ARG A 87 -21.64 6.53 -5.46
N VAL A 88 -22.51 6.45 -4.47
CA VAL A 88 -22.49 5.36 -3.48
C VAL A 88 -23.07 4.12 -4.18
N ALA A 89 -22.24 3.13 -4.44
CA ALA A 89 -22.67 1.85 -5.03
C ALA A 89 -23.29 0.92 -3.99
N PHE A 90 -22.73 0.90 -2.77
CA PHE A 90 -23.32 0.26 -1.58
C PHE A 90 -22.82 0.94 -0.31
N GLY A 91 -23.51 0.70 0.83
CA GLY A 91 -23.21 1.32 2.11
C GLY A 91 -23.64 2.78 2.19
N GLY A 92 -22.84 3.61 2.83
CA GLY A 92 -23.04 5.06 2.93
C GLY A 92 -23.72 5.53 4.22
N ARG A 93 -24.20 4.60 5.07
CA ARG A 93 -24.77 4.95 6.37
C ARG A 93 -23.70 5.03 7.46
N GLY A 94 -23.89 5.92 8.39
CA GLY A 94 -23.11 5.99 9.62
C GLY A 94 -24.01 6.19 10.84
N ASP A 95 -23.59 5.62 11.96
CA ASP A 95 -24.23 5.83 13.25
C ASP A 95 -23.28 6.58 14.18
N ALA A 96 -23.62 7.83 14.45
CA ALA A 96 -22.79 8.73 15.25
C ALA A 96 -22.80 8.43 16.76
N GLU A 97 -23.75 7.63 17.25
CA GLU A 97 -23.80 7.21 18.66
C GLU A 97 -22.83 6.04 18.89
N THR A 98 -22.80 5.08 17.98
CA THR A 98 -21.89 3.93 18.03
C THR A 98 -20.56 4.17 17.32
N LEU A 99 -20.40 5.29 16.61
CA LEU A 99 -19.26 5.63 15.75
C LEU A 99 -18.98 4.58 14.67
N ARG A 100 -20.00 3.90 14.20
CA ARG A 100 -19.91 2.89 13.14
C ARG A 100 -20.25 3.51 11.79
N ILE A 101 -19.48 3.16 10.78
CA ILE A 101 -19.71 3.54 9.37
C ILE A 101 -19.77 2.24 8.57
N GLU A 102 -20.77 2.08 7.73
CA GLU A 102 -20.84 0.93 6.82
C GLU A 102 -19.65 0.91 5.87
N PRO A 103 -19.17 -0.28 5.45
CA PRO A 103 -18.29 -0.36 4.30
C PRO A 103 -18.98 0.28 3.11
N THR A 104 -18.37 1.32 2.57
CA THR A 104 -18.98 2.18 1.57
C THR A 104 -18.16 2.20 0.30
N CYS A 105 -18.73 1.72 -0.79
CA CYS A 105 -18.09 1.77 -2.10
C CYS A 105 -18.53 3.01 -2.88
N LEU A 106 -17.55 3.77 -3.36
CA LEU A 106 -17.77 4.93 -4.23
C LEU A 106 -17.30 4.59 -5.66
N THR A 107 -18.17 4.76 -6.64
CA THR A 107 -17.86 4.60 -8.07
C THR A 107 -18.00 5.93 -8.81
N GLY A 108 -17.39 6.05 -10.00
CA GLY A 108 -17.34 7.32 -10.72
C GLY A 108 -16.46 8.37 -10.05
N VAL A 109 -15.56 7.95 -9.17
CA VAL A 109 -14.58 8.79 -8.47
C VAL A 109 -13.53 9.28 -9.47
N THR A 110 -13.12 10.53 -9.30
CA THR A 110 -12.03 11.17 -10.02
C THR A 110 -10.91 11.57 -9.06
N LEU A 111 -9.76 11.94 -9.58
CA LEU A 111 -8.62 12.37 -8.75
C LEU A 111 -8.88 13.64 -7.94
N ASP A 112 -9.87 14.44 -8.34
CA ASP A 112 -10.28 15.68 -7.66
C ASP A 112 -11.33 15.45 -6.56
N ASP A 113 -11.77 14.20 -6.36
CA ASP A 113 -12.71 13.89 -5.28
C ASP A 113 -12.05 14.03 -3.90
N PRO A 114 -12.74 14.55 -2.89
CA PRO A 114 -12.20 14.69 -1.53
C PRO A 114 -11.63 13.38 -0.97
N VAL A 115 -12.21 12.25 -1.32
CA VAL A 115 -11.76 10.91 -0.89
C VAL A 115 -10.37 10.53 -1.43
N MET A 116 -9.89 11.22 -2.48
CA MET A 116 -8.56 11.03 -3.06
C MET A 116 -7.52 12.03 -2.56
N GLY A 117 -7.95 13.02 -1.76
CA GLY A 117 -7.08 14.10 -1.26
C GLY A 117 -6.25 13.76 -0.03
N GLU A 118 -6.61 12.69 0.69
CA GLU A 118 -5.94 12.24 1.91
C GLU A 118 -6.05 10.72 2.08
N GLU A 119 -5.22 10.13 2.96
CA GLU A 119 -5.38 8.74 3.37
C GLU A 119 -6.73 8.54 4.07
N ILE A 120 -7.53 7.58 3.60
CA ILE A 120 -8.91 7.39 4.07
C ILE A 120 -8.94 6.97 5.55
N PHE A 121 -8.15 5.98 5.93
CA PHE A 121 -8.09 5.41 7.29
C PHE A 121 -9.48 5.15 7.87
N GLY A 122 -10.32 4.48 7.07
CA GLY A 122 -11.73 4.21 7.32
C GLY A 122 -12.32 3.24 6.30
N PRO A 123 -13.60 2.87 6.42
CA PRO A 123 -14.22 1.80 5.62
C PRO A 123 -14.76 2.27 4.26
N VAL A 124 -14.14 3.25 3.64
CA VAL A 124 -14.54 3.75 2.31
C VAL A 124 -13.65 3.15 1.24
N LEU A 125 -14.26 2.72 0.13
CA LEU A 125 -13.64 2.05 -1.01
C LEU A 125 -13.89 2.86 -2.29
N PRO A 126 -13.08 3.90 -2.57
CA PRO A 126 -13.18 4.62 -3.85
C PRO A 126 -12.61 3.78 -4.98
N VAL A 127 -13.39 3.63 -6.03
CA VAL A 127 -13.06 2.85 -7.23
C VAL A 127 -12.87 3.79 -8.42
N LEU A 128 -11.66 3.81 -8.96
CA LEU A 128 -11.30 4.45 -10.22
C LEU A 128 -11.14 3.37 -11.28
N THR A 129 -11.66 3.62 -12.47
CA THR A 129 -11.55 2.69 -13.60
C THR A 129 -10.39 3.06 -14.50
N TYR A 130 -9.78 2.05 -15.13
CA TYR A 130 -8.76 2.21 -16.15
C TYR A 130 -8.98 1.21 -17.29
N ARG A 131 -8.40 1.47 -18.48
CA ARG A 131 -8.44 0.59 -19.66
C ARG A 131 -7.11 -0.07 -19.93
N THR A 132 -6.02 0.62 -19.65
CA THR A 132 -4.67 0.11 -19.85
C THR A 132 -3.87 0.19 -18.55
N LEU A 133 -2.93 -0.74 -18.38
CA LEU A 133 -2.06 -0.73 -17.20
C LEU A 133 -1.23 0.56 -17.11
N ASP A 134 -0.92 1.20 -18.24
CA ASP A 134 -0.19 2.46 -18.26
C ASP A 134 -1.03 3.62 -17.70
N GLU A 135 -2.34 3.67 -17.98
CA GLU A 135 -3.27 4.62 -17.34
C GLU A 135 -3.29 4.42 -15.82
N ALA A 136 -3.34 3.16 -15.35
CA ALA A 136 -3.28 2.87 -13.92
C ALA A 136 -1.96 3.34 -13.30
N PHE A 137 -0.83 3.16 -13.98
CA PHE A 137 0.47 3.63 -13.53
C PHE A 137 0.54 5.16 -13.47
N ASP A 138 -0.04 5.85 -14.45
CA ASP A 138 -0.06 7.30 -14.46
C ASP A 138 -0.88 7.85 -13.29
N ILE A 139 -2.02 7.23 -12.97
CA ILE A 139 -2.78 7.57 -11.77
C ILE A 139 -1.93 7.40 -10.50
N VAL A 140 -1.29 6.25 -10.31
CA VAL A 140 -0.45 6.00 -9.12
C VAL A 140 0.67 7.03 -9.00
N ARG A 141 1.28 7.42 -10.13
CA ARG A 141 2.39 8.39 -10.16
C ARG A 141 1.99 9.83 -9.83
N THR A 142 0.68 10.15 -9.83
CA THR A 142 0.22 11.47 -9.36
C THR A 142 0.30 11.62 -7.86
N PHE A 143 0.37 10.51 -7.13
CA PHE A 143 0.45 10.48 -5.67
C PHE A 143 1.88 10.21 -5.19
N GLU A 144 2.10 10.45 -3.90
CA GLU A 144 3.30 10.05 -3.20
C GLU A 144 3.43 8.52 -3.17
N LYS A 145 4.65 8.02 -2.97
CA LYS A 145 4.95 6.59 -2.96
C LYS A 145 4.22 5.90 -1.82
N PRO A 146 3.32 4.93 -2.09
CA PRO A 146 2.52 4.33 -1.05
C PRO A 146 3.32 3.37 -0.16
N LEU A 147 2.83 3.15 1.05
CA LEU A 147 3.37 2.15 1.97
C LEU A 147 3.10 0.72 1.47
N ALA A 148 1.92 0.47 0.93
CA ALA A 148 1.51 -0.84 0.46
C ALA A 148 0.97 -0.79 -0.98
N CYS A 149 1.26 -1.84 -1.75
CA CYS A 149 0.70 -2.06 -3.09
C CYS A 149 0.13 -3.48 -3.17
N TYR A 150 -1.09 -3.60 -3.67
CA TYR A 150 -1.78 -4.86 -3.88
C TYR A 150 -2.12 -5.02 -5.36
N VAL A 151 -1.69 -6.14 -5.96
CA VAL A 151 -2.00 -6.45 -7.36
C VAL A 151 -2.77 -7.75 -7.44
N PHE A 152 -3.99 -7.69 -7.99
CA PHE A 152 -4.81 -8.84 -8.29
C PHE A 152 -4.79 -9.10 -9.80
N SER A 153 -4.20 -10.21 -10.20
CA SER A 153 -4.01 -10.62 -11.59
C SER A 153 -3.62 -12.09 -11.67
N ASP A 154 -4.12 -12.80 -12.65
CA ASP A 154 -3.62 -14.14 -13.01
C ASP A 154 -2.54 -14.07 -14.10
N ASP A 155 -2.35 -12.90 -14.73
CA ASP A 155 -1.27 -12.66 -15.68
C ASP A 155 0.05 -12.28 -14.98
N LYS A 156 1.04 -13.16 -15.09
CA LYS A 156 2.37 -12.95 -14.52
C LYS A 156 3.13 -11.76 -15.11
N GLN A 157 2.81 -11.36 -16.34
CA GLN A 157 3.44 -10.18 -16.96
C GLN A 157 2.90 -8.90 -16.31
N VAL A 158 1.59 -8.84 -16.06
CA VAL A 158 0.97 -7.73 -15.31
C VAL A 158 1.55 -7.66 -13.90
N GLN A 159 1.60 -8.80 -13.18
CA GLN A 159 2.21 -8.87 -11.85
C GLN A 159 3.65 -8.32 -11.88
N HIS A 160 4.47 -8.79 -12.82
CA HIS A 160 5.87 -8.33 -12.95
C HIS A 160 5.95 -6.84 -13.28
N ARG A 161 5.14 -6.34 -14.21
CA ARG A 161 5.13 -4.91 -14.58
C ARG A 161 4.76 -4.02 -13.38
N VAL A 162 3.77 -4.39 -12.58
CA VAL A 162 3.38 -3.64 -11.38
C VAL A 162 4.52 -3.63 -10.37
N LEU A 163 5.09 -4.80 -10.04
CA LEU A 163 6.14 -4.94 -9.03
C LEU A 163 7.45 -4.24 -9.40
N THR A 164 7.74 -4.07 -10.69
CA THR A 164 8.98 -3.43 -11.18
C THR A 164 8.78 -2.01 -11.68
N GLY A 165 7.56 -1.63 -12.08
CA GLY A 165 7.26 -0.33 -12.69
C GLY A 165 6.80 0.75 -11.71
N LEU A 166 6.43 0.38 -10.49
CA LEU A 166 6.00 1.28 -9.43
C LEU A 166 6.94 1.21 -8.22
N GLN A 167 6.96 2.29 -7.42
CA GLN A 167 7.72 2.36 -6.17
C GLN A 167 6.74 2.38 -4.99
N PHE A 168 6.93 1.48 -4.03
CA PHE A 168 6.12 1.32 -2.83
C PHE A 168 6.94 0.69 -1.70
N GLY A 169 6.45 0.74 -0.47
CA GLY A 169 7.13 0.14 0.68
C GLY A 169 7.12 -1.38 0.65
N GLY A 170 5.96 -1.99 0.46
CA GLY A 170 5.80 -3.44 0.36
C GLY A 170 4.61 -3.81 -0.55
N ALA A 171 4.56 -5.07 -0.99
CA ALA A 171 3.50 -5.53 -1.87
C ALA A 171 3.00 -6.94 -1.54
N THR A 172 1.76 -7.21 -1.93
CA THR A 172 1.21 -8.56 -1.97
C THR A 172 0.53 -8.81 -3.32
N VAL A 173 0.81 -9.96 -3.92
CA VAL A 173 0.15 -10.42 -5.14
C VAL A 173 -1.04 -11.29 -4.77
N ASN A 174 -2.19 -10.98 -5.33
CA ASN A 174 -3.46 -11.70 -5.12
C ASN A 174 -3.91 -11.80 -3.66
N ASP A 175 -3.42 -10.92 -2.79
CA ASP A 175 -3.90 -10.80 -1.40
C ASP A 175 -3.67 -9.37 -0.90
N VAL A 176 -4.08 -9.08 0.34
CA VAL A 176 -3.91 -7.78 0.99
C VAL A 176 -3.38 -7.98 2.41
N VAL A 177 -2.74 -6.96 2.97
CA VAL A 177 -2.31 -6.87 4.40
C VAL A 177 -1.25 -7.89 4.82
N ILE A 178 -1.35 -9.16 4.42
CA ILE A 178 -0.59 -10.29 5.00
C ILE A 178 0.94 -10.17 4.94
N HIS A 179 1.50 -9.33 4.05
CA HIS A 179 2.95 -9.07 4.02
C HIS A 179 3.45 -8.46 5.34
N LEU A 180 2.60 -7.69 6.03
CA LEU A 180 2.89 -7.11 7.35
C LEU A 180 3.09 -8.20 8.42
N ALA A 181 2.35 -9.32 8.34
CA ALA A 181 2.38 -10.37 9.35
C ALA A 181 3.60 -11.29 9.25
N ASN A 182 4.41 -11.18 8.20
CA ASN A 182 5.58 -12.01 8.01
C ASN A 182 6.82 -11.41 8.70
N ASN A 183 7.21 -11.97 9.84
CA ASN A 183 8.35 -11.51 10.63
C ASN A 183 9.73 -11.66 9.95
N HIS A 184 9.80 -12.36 8.81
CA HIS A 184 11.03 -12.51 8.02
C HIS A 184 11.12 -11.52 6.86
N MET A 185 10.06 -10.77 6.59
CA MET A 185 10.03 -9.71 5.58
C MET A 185 10.21 -8.35 6.25
N GLY A 186 11.06 -7.49 5.67
CA GLY A 186 11.14 -6.11 6.13
C GLY A 186 9.83 -5.38 5.84
N PHE A 187 9.33 -4.63 6.83
CA PHE A 187 8.17 -3.77 6.69
C PHE A 187 8.58 -2.32 6.88
N GLY A 188 8.30 -1.48 5.90
CA GLY A 188 8.62 -0.06 5.91
C GLY A 188 8.23 0.61 4.60
N GLY A 189 8.16 1.94 4.62
CA GLY A 189 7.82 2.77 3.48
C GLY A 189 9.03 3.24 2.68
N VAL A 190 8.77 4.05 1.66
CA VAL A 190 9.76 4.71 0.82
C VAL A 190 9.33 6.15 0.51
N GLY A 191 10.26 7.10 0.63
CA GLY A 191 9.92 8.53 0.47
C GLY A 191 8.99 9.00 1.58
N ASN A 192 7.83 9.58 1.23
CA ASN A 192 6.88 10.10 2.20
C ASN A 192 6.17 9.01 3.02
N SER A 193 6.10 7.77 2.53
CA SER A 193 5.53 6.66 3.29
C SER A 193 6.47 6.08 4.34
N GLY A 194 7.75 6.44 4.37
CA GLY A 194 8.68 6.03 5.43
C GLY A 194 10.14 5.95 5.01
N MET A 195 11.00 5.65 5.98
CA MET A 195 12.43 5.38 5.81
C MET A 195 12.82 4.13 6.61
N GLY A 196 13.66 3.29 6.01
CA GLY A 196 14.09 2.05 6.62
C GLY A 196 12.98 0.99 6.65
N ALA A 197 13.25 -0.09 7.34
CA ALA A 197 12.31 -1.17 7.53
C ALA A 197 12.58 -1.88 8.85
N TYR A 198 11.56 -2.54 9.41
CA TYR A 198 11.73 -3.37 10.60
C TYR A 198 11.20 -4.79 10.35
N HIS A 199 11.30 -5.65 11.27
CA HIS A 199 11.16 -7.10 11.31
C HIS A 199 12.47 -7.85 11.05
N GLY A 200 12.73 -8.86 11.89
CA GLY A 200 13.83 -9.81 11.75
C GLY A 200 15.20 -9.15 11.55
N LYS A 201 15.98 -9.70 10.65
CA LYS A 201 17.32 -9.19 10.35
C LYS A 201 17.33 -7.77 9.79
N VAL A 202 16.33 -7.41 8.99
CA VAL A 202 16.24 -6.05 8.40
C VAL A 202 16.09 -4.99 9.51
N GLY A 203 15.25 -5.27 10.52
CA GLY A 203 15.12 -4.39 11.67
C GLY A 203 16.41 -4.30 12.49
N PHE A 204 17.07 -5.43 12.72
CA PHE A 204 18.38 -5.43 13.39
C PHE A 204 19.40 -4.57 12.63
N ASP A 205 19.51 -4.76 11.31
CA ASP A 205 20.44 -4.01 10.48
C ASP A 205 20.11 -2.50 10.47
N CYS A 206 18.82 -2.14 10.43
CA CYS A 206 18.35 -0.75 10.44
C CYS A 206 18.80 0.02 11.70
N PHE A 207 18.84 -0.64 12.85
CA PHE A 207 19.26 -0.06 14.13
C PHE A 207 20.70 -0.38 14.53
N THR A 208 21.47 -0.99 13.63
CA THR A 208 22.85 -1.42 13.89
C THR A 208 23.84 -0.68 13.00
N HIS A 209 24.90 -0.16 13.63
CA HIS A 209 26.05 0.38 12.88
C HIS A 209 27.10 -0.72 12.67
N TYR A 210 27.35 -1.09 11.42
CA TYR A 210 28.40 -2.03 11.07
C TYR A 210 29.73 -1.29 10.94
N LYS A 211 30.65 -1.54 11.89
CA LYS A 211 32.00 -0.95 11.89
C LYS A 211 32.96 -1.77 11.04
N SER A 212 33.42 -1.19 9.94
CA SER A 212 34.46 -1.80 9.10
C SER A 212 35.82 -1.68 9.79
N THR A 213 36.53 -2.80 9.90
CA THR A 213 37.86 -2.85 10.50
C THR A 213 38.84 -3.58 9.59
N LEU A 214 39.90 -2.89 9.14
CA LEU A 214 41.01 -3.49 8.42
C LEU A 214 42.14 -3.85 9.40
N LYS A 215 42.47 -5.13 9.49
CA LYS A 215 43.59 -5.62 10.30
C LYS A 215 44.78 -5.98 9.37
N LYS A 216 45.84 -5.20 9.43
CA LYS A 216 47.06 -5.42 8.64
C LYS A 216 48.18 -5.98 9.52
N GLY A 217 48.94 -6.95 8.99
CA GLY A 217 50.19 -7.42 9.61
C GLY A 217 51.28 -6.37 9.55
N THR A 218 52.25 -6.45 10.48
CA THR A 218 53.38 -5.51 10.58
C THR A 218 54.64 -5.95 9.82
N TRP A 219 54.59 -7.14 9.21
CA TRP A 219 55.73 -7.78 8.60
C TRP A 219 55.92 -7.38 7.12
N ILE A 220 54.90 -6.82 6.46
CA ILE A 220 54.98 -6.28 5.10
C ILE A 220 54.60 -4.81 5.12
N GLU A 221 55.47 -3.99 4.52
CA GLU A 221 55.18 -2.59 4.20
C GLU A 221 55.31 -2.37 2.67
N MET A 222 54.43 -1.51 2.17
CA MET A 222 54.44 -1.14 0.74
C MET A 222 55.05 0.26 0.59
N PRO A 223 56.32 0.37 0.21
CA PRO A 223 57.02 1.65 0.11
C PRO A 223 56.38 2.66 -0.86
N ILE A 224 55.54 2.17 -1.78
CA ILE A 224 54.83 3.00 -2.76
C ILE A 224 53.87 4.00 -2.11
N ARG A 225 53.33 3.68 -0.94
CA ARG A 225 52.36 4.56 -0.25
C ARG A 225 53.04 5.66 0.59
N ASN A 226 54.34 5.60 0.74
CA ASN A 226 55.07 6.55 1.56
C ASN A 226 55.73 7.63 0.70
N PRO A 227 55.78 8.90 1.14
CA PRO A 227 56.51 9.95 0.45
C PRO A 227 58.05 9.69 0.51
N PRO A 228 58.81 10.25 -0.40
CA PRO A 228 58.40 11.07 -1.54
C PRO A 228 57.77 10.22 -2.66
N PHE A 229 56.73 10.78 -3.31
CA PHE A 229 55.95 10.02 -4.30
C PHE A 229 56.59 9.98 -5.69
N GLY A 230 57.36 11.03 -6.08
CA GLY A 230 58.09 11.06 -7.34
C GLY A 230 57.41 10.33 -8.49
N ASP A 231 58.12 9.39 -9.09
CA ASP A 231 57.65 8.58 -10.22
C ASP A 231 56.58 7.54 -9.83
N LYS A 232 56.27 7.38 -8.54
CA LYS A 232 55.27 6.41 -8.06
C LYS A 232 53.82 6.79 -8.39
N ILE A 233 53.58 8.05 -8.81
CA ILE A 233 52.23 8.55 -9.07
C ILE A 233 51.44 7.72 -10.08
N ASN A 234 52.13 7.24 -11.14
CA ASN A 234 51.50 6.45 -12.18
C ASN A 234 51.12 5.04 -11.68
N LEU A 235 51.92 4.46 -10.80
CA LEU A 235 51.66 3.17 -10.21
C LEU A 235 50.49 3.29 -9.18
N LEU A 236 50.44 4.37 -8.40
CA LEU A 236 49.35 4.67 -7.52
C LEU A 236 48.00 4.83 -8.28
N ARG A 237 48.02 5.58 -9.39
CA ARG A 237 46.83 5.72 -10.25
C ARG A 237 46.34 4.39 -10.83
N MET A 238 47.23 3.44 -11.11
CA MET A 238 46.88 2.11 -11.60
C MET A 238 46.25 1.25 -10.49
N LEU A 239 46.71 1.38 -9.25
CA LEU A 239 46.19 0.62 -8.09
C LEU A 239 44.88 1.17 -7.54
N MET A 240 44.55 2.42 -7.84
CA MET A 240 43.30 3.08 -7.37
C MET A 240 42.17 3.05 -8.40
N ARG A 241 42.31 2.38 -9.51
CA ARG A 241 41.26 2.10 -10.49
C ARG A 241 40.58 0.75 -10.20
#